data_97067aeca3c27e40b88e4fbfc3ad355f
#
_entry.id   97067aeca3c27e40b88e4fbfc3ad355f
#
_cell.length_a   1.000
_cell.length_b   1.000
_cell.length_c   1.000
_cell.angle_alpha   90.00
_cell.angle_beta   90.00
_cell.angle_gamma   90.00
#
_symmetry.space_group_name_H-M   'P 1'
#
loop_
_entity.id
_entity.type
_entity.pdbx_description
1 polymer ?
#
loop_
_entity_poly.entity_id
_entity_poly.type
_entity_poly.pdbx_seq_one_letter_code
_entity_poly.pdbx_strand_id
1 'polypeptide(L)'
;MAEMGYRGLSEQWLKRRAGDMHWQLIARAMGQRDAVFTCSDGEPLYAAFCATSVKLARPELPRLGGQLTLSADLYRVGHGRLSSRLTITADGVEVGRMVLVSTFVGRTEPGVNRSVVRRSPRALAMPPEAPLAIRRVAEHLSVVSRDIRNQVFMRASMPERQRVLPCPGTDFNAAGLLYFPSYSALADRALFQAGETHIGMVSSRHVIYLGNVEPGEWTDISFRRLKWGHDVALFGADERPLALMRVRFRYDR
;
A
#
# COMPACT_ATOMS: atom_id res chain seq x y z
N MET A 1 -13.59 18.30 -4.82
CA MET A 1 -13.72 17.32 -3.73
C MET A 1 -12.50 16.43 -3.74
N ALA A 2 -11.83 16.31 -2.59
CA ALA A 2 -10.53 15.59 -2.46
C ALA A 2 -10.66 14.08 -2.69
N GLU A 3 -11.84 13.54 -2.50
CA GLU A 3 -12.16 12.11 -2.65
C GLU A 3 -12.23 11.66 -4.11
N MET A 4 -12.48 12.58 -5.03
CA MET A 4 -12.65 12.25 -6.44
C MET A 4 -11.38 12.55 -7.23
N GLY A 5 -10.96 11.59 -8.05
CA GLY A 5 -9.92 11.73 -9.04
C GLY A 5 -10.49 11.98 -10.45
N TYR A 6 -9.61 12.01 -11.43
CA TYR A 6 -9.98 12.23 -12.84
C TYR A 6 -11.00 11.20 -13.35
N ARG A 7 -10.89 9.94 -12.87
CA ARG A 7 -11.82 8.85 -13.22
C ARG A 7 -12.32 8.15 -11.95
N GLY A 8 -13.39 8.70 -11.35
CA GLY A 8 -14.02 8.11 -10.18
C GLY A 8 -13.30 8.41 -8.87
N LEU A 9 -13.36 7.49 -7.91
CA LEU A 9 -12.77 7.65 -6.58
C LEU A 9 -11.24 7.74 -6.65
N SER A 10 -10.67 8.78 -6.01
CA SER A 10 -9.23 8.95 -5.91
C SER A 10 -8.58 7.84 -5.07
N GLU A 11 -7.82 6.94 -5.70
CA GLU A 11 -7.13 5.88 -5.00
C GLU A 11 -6.08 6.44 -4.02
N GLN A 12 -5.42 7.56 -4.37
CA GLN A 12 -4.44 8.21 -3.51
C GLN A 12 -5.09 8.74 -2.24
N TRP A 13 -6.24 9.40 -2.36
CA TRP A 13 -7.01 9.85 -1.21
C TRP A 13 -7.48 8.66 -0.36
N LEU A 14 -8.07 7.65 -1.00
CA LEU A 14 -8.57 6.45 -0.32
C LEU A 14 -7.46 5.76 0.50
N LYS A 15 -6.28 5.56 -0.09
CA LYS A 15 -5.15 4.94 0.60
C LYS A 15 -4.68 5.78 1.77
N ARG A 16 -4.51 7.09 1.62
CA ARG A 16 -4.12 7.98 2.72
C ARG A 16 -5.11 7.89 3.86
N ARG A 17 -6.41 8.02 3.57
CA ARG A 17 -7.46 7.94 4.57
C ARG A 17 -7.51 6.57 5.26
N ALA A 18 -7.37 5.50 4.49
CA ALA A 18 -7.31 4.14 5.01
C ALA A 18 -6.11 3.91 5.92
N GLY A 19 -4.94 4.46 5.56
CA GLY A 19 -3.74 4.43 6.38
C GLY A 19 -3.93 5.13 7.72
N ASP A 20 -4.49 6.34 7.72
CA ASP A 20 -4.78 7.09 8.94
C ASP A 20 -5.75 6.31 9.85
N MET A 21 -6.81 5.75 9.29
CA MET A 21 -7.76 4.92 10.05
C MET A 21 -7.07 3.68 10.65
N HIS A 22 -6.21 3.02 9.87
CA HIS A 22 -5.45 1.87 10.33
C HIS A 22 -4.55 2.21 11.54
N TRP A 23 -3.79 3.29 11.44
CA TRP A 23 -2.91 3.74 12.53
C TRP A 23 -3.69 4.18 13.76
N GLN A 24 -4.82 4.86 13.60
CA GLN A 24 -5.71 5.22 14.71
C GLN A 24 -6.29 3.98 15.41
N LEU A 25 -6.67 2.94 14.65
CA LEU A 25 -7.14 1.67 15.23
C LEU A 25 -6.05 0.97 16.03
N ILE A 26 -4.79 0.99 15.55
CA ILE A 26 -3.64 0.46 16.28
C ILE A 26 -3.41 1.26 17.56
N ALA A 27 -3.41 2.60 17.48
CA ALA A 27 -3.23 3.45 18.66
C ALA A 27 -4.28 3.15 19.74
N ARG A 28 -5.55 3.03 19.35
CA ARG A 28 -6.63 2.64 20.28
C ARG A 28 -6.40 1.25 20.89
N ALA A 29 -5.95 0.27 20.11
CA ALA A 29 -5.62 -1.06 20.60
C ALA A 29 -4.42 -1.07 21.55
N MET A 30 -3.55 -0.06 21.46
CA MET A 30 -2.44 0.19 22.41
C MET A 30 -2.82 1.06 23.60
N GLY A 31 -4.08 1.48 23.71
CA GLY A 31 -4.55 2.41 24.75
C GLY A 31 -4.00 3.84 24.59
N GLN A 32 -3.61 4.22 23.38
CA GLN A 32 -3.04 5.51 23.03
C GLN A 32 -4.04 6.38 22.27
N ARG A 33 -3.95 7.69 22.46
CA ARG A 33 -4.74 8.67 21.70
C ARG A 33 -4.17 8.88 20.29
N ASP A 34 -2.84 8.98 20.21
CA ASP A 34 -2.12 9.36 19.01
C ASP A 34 -1.33 8.17 18.45
N ALA A 35 -1.20 8.08 17.13
CA ALA A 35 -0.49 7.02 16.46
C ALA A 35 1.05 7.25 16.45
N VAL A 36 1.61 7.45 17.63
CA VAL A 36 3.04 7.57 17.89
C VAL A 36 3.49 6.33 18.66
N PHE A 37 4.26 5.47 18.01
CA PHE A 37 4.63 4.19 18.57
C PHE A 37 6.10 4.16 18.95
N THR A 38 6.40 3.44 20.04
CA THR A 38 7.78 3.22 20.53
C THR A 38 7.99 1.77 20.91
N CYS A 39 9.23 1.30 20.84
CA CYS A 39 9.63 0.02 21.44
C CYS A 39 9.91 0.18 22.94
N SER A 40 10.34 -0.91 23.58
CA SER A 40 10.59 -0.93 25.04
C SER A 40 11.71 -0.01 25.50
N ASP A 41 12.67 0.27 24.63
CA ASP A 41 13.81 1.17 24.84
C ASP A 41 13.52 2.63 24.47
N GLY A 42 12.29 2.94 24.05
CA GLY A 42 11.85 4.30 23.71
C GLY A 42 12.11 4.71 22.26
N GLU A 43 12.76 3.86 21.47
CA GLU A 43 13.03 4.14 20.05
C GLU A 43 11.73 4.25 19.24
N PRO A 44 11.66 5.16 18.25
CA PRO A 44 10.50 5.32 17.40
C PRO A 44 10.18 4.07 16.58
N LEU A 45 8.90 3.72 16.51
CA LEU A 45 8.39 2.67 15.66
C LEU A 45 7.38 3.22 14.63
N TYR A 46 7.32 2.54 13.51
CA TYR A 46 6.38 2.85 12.45
C TYR A 46 5.57 1.60 12.11
N ALA A 47 4.26 1.69 12.08
CA ALA A 47 3.42 0.61 11.55
C ALA A 47 3.46 0.67 10.01
N ALA A 48 4.49 0.04 9.43
CA ALA A 48 4.74 0.03 8.00
C ALA A 48 3.88 -1.03 7.30
N PHE A 49 3.33 -0.67 6.13
CA PHE A 49 2.53 -1.61 5.35
C PHE A 49 3.41 -2.65 4.64
N CYS A 50 3.03 -3.92 4.82
CA CYS A 50 3.59 -5.04 4.07
C CYS A 50 2.81 -5.27 2.78
N ALA A 51 1.49 -4.97 2.80
CA ALA A 51 0.63 -5.10 1.66
C ALA A 51 -0.65 -4.29 1.78
N THR A 52 -1.20 -3.95 0.63
CA THR A 52 -2.55 -3.40 0.48
C THR A 52 -3.30 -4.09 -0.64
N SER A 53 -4.60 -4.23 -0.47
CA SER A 53 -5.49 -4.82 -1.47
C SER A 53 -6.77 -3.99 -1.53
N VAL A 54 -7.00 -3.31 -2.64
CA VAL A 54 -8.24 -2.59 -2.95
C VAL A 54 -9.03 -3.41 -3.95
N LYS A 55 -10.34 -3.54 -3.73
CA LYS A 55 -11.30 -4.10 -4.69
C LYS A 55 -12.53 -3.22 -4.71
N LEU A 56 -12.81 -2.61 -5.84
CA LEU A 56 -13.98 -1.80 -6.10
C LEU A 56 -14.92 -2.55 -7.04
N ALA A 57 -16.01 -3.09 -6.49
CA ALA A 57 -17.01 -3.83 -7.26
C ALA A 57 -17.85 -2.88 -8.12
N ARG A 58 -18.04 -1.65 -7.65
CA ARG A 58 -18.84 -0.61 -8.27
C ARG A 58 -18.06 0.71 -8.31
N PRO A 59 -16.94 0.80 -9.05
CA PRO A 59 -16.09 2.00 -9.09
C PRO A 59 -16.78 3.20 -9.72
N GLU A 60 -17.86 3.01 -10.45
CA GLU A 60 -18.68 4.03 -11.12
C GLU A 60 -19.66 4.75 -10.18
N LEU A 61 -20.01 4.19 -9.02
CA LEU A 61 -21.02 4.78 -8.13
C LEU A 61 -20.55 6.03 -7.37
N PRO A 62 -19.29 6.12 -6.87
CA PRO A 62 -18.83 7.36 -6.25
C PRO A 62 -18.91 8.53 -7.24
N ARG A 63 -19.58 9.63 -6.84
CA ARG A 63 -19.85 10.80 -7.69
C ARG A 63 -19.66 12.10 -6.95
N LEU A 64 -19.49 13.17 -7.69
CA LEU A 64 -19.47 14.54 -7.14
C LEU A 64 -20.81 14.84 -6.44
N GLY A 65 -20.75 15.40 -5.23
CA GLY A 65 -21.92 15.68 -4.42
C GLY A 65 -22.50 14.48 -3.67
N GLY A 66 -22.04 13.25 -3.94
CA GLY A 66 -22.43 12.06 -3.19
C GLY A 66 -21.78 11.98 -1.82
N GLN A 67 -22.29 11.12 -0.95
CA GLN A 67 -21.75 10.82 0.38
C GLN A 67 -20.85 9.57 0.33
N LEU A 68 -19.60 9.71 0.76
CA LEU A 68 -18.67 8.60 0.90
C LEU A 68 -18.44 8.27 2.39
N THR A 69 -18.66 7.01 2.77
CA THR A 69 -18.44 6.53 4.13
C THR A 69 -17.40 5.42 4.12
N LEU A 70 -16.46 5.50 5.05
CA LEU A 70 -15.46 4.47 5.32
C LEU A 70 -15.64 3.93 6.74
N SER A 71 -15.74 2.63 6.88
CA SER A 71 -15.68 1.94 8.17
C SER A 71 -14.54 0.93 8.19
N ALA A 72 -13.90 0.72 9.34
CA ALA A 72 -12.74 -0.15 9.44
C ALA A 72 -12.71 -0.94 10.75
N ASP A 73 -12.30 -2.20 10.65
CA ASP A 73 -12.05 -3.10 11.77
C ASP A 73 -10.58 -3.52 11.78
N LEU A 74 -9.99 -3.63 12.99
CA LEU A 74 -8.62 -4.09 13.18
C LEU A 74 -8.58 -5.56 13.61
N TYR A 75 -7.63 -6.30 13.07
CA TYR A 75 -7.39 -7.71 13.33
C TYR A 75 -5.90 -8.01 13.52
N ARG A 76 -5.56 -9.07 14.25
CA ARG A 76 -4.23 -9.67 14.22
C ARG A 76 -4.12 -10.72 13.10
N VAL A 77 -2.96 -10.81 12.49
CA VAL A 77 -2.63 -11.80 11.46
C VAL A 77 -1.32 -12.47 11.81
N GLY A 78 -1.41 -13.63 12.47
CA GLY A 78 -0.24 -14.34 12.97
C GLY A 78 0.61 -13.52 13.93
N HIS A 79 1.88 -13.85 14.06
CA HIS A 79 2.79 -13.14 14.94
C HIS A 79 3.34 -11.87 14.29
N GLY A 80 3.16 -10.73 14.97
CA GLY A 80 3.77 -9.45 14.61
C GLY A 80 3.18 -8.74 13.39
N ARG A 81 1.99 -9.11 12.92
CA ARG A 81 1.26 -8.40 11.87
C ARG A 81 -0.14 -8.01 12.30
N LEU A 82 -0.53 -6.82 11.89
CA LEU A 82 -1.88 -6.30 12.05
C LEU A 82 -2.51 -6.11 10.68
N SER A 83 -3.82 -6.24 10.63
CA SER A 83 -4.58 -5.98 9.41
C SER A 83 -5.82 -5.19 9.73
N SER A 84 -6.17 -4.24 8.89
CA SER A 84 -7.51 -3.66 8.89
C SER A 84 -8.25 -4.00 7.61
N ARG A 85 -9.56 -4.21 7.77
CA ARG A 85 -10.51 -4.33 6.67
C ARG A 85 -11.37 -3.08 6.66
N LEU A 86 -11.35 -2.37 5.53
CA LEU A 86 -12.22 -1.23 5.31
C LEU A 86 -13.35 -1.63 4.39
N THR A 87 -14.55 -1.16 4.70
CA THR A 87 -15.72 -1.15 3.82
C THR A 87 -15.90 0.27 3.29
N ILE A 88 -16.12 0.38 2.00
CA ILE A 88 -16.28 1.65 1.28
C ILE A 88 -17.72 1.71 0.78
N THR A 89 -18.45 2.73 1.20
CA THR A 89 -19.87 2.90 0.88
C THR A 89 -20.09 4.27 0.24
N ALA A 90 -20.78 4.31 -0.89
CA ALA A 90 -21.20 5.56 -1.55
C ALA A 90 -22.73 5.62 -1.57
N ASP A 91 -23.29 6.73 -1.07
CA ASP A 91 -24.75 6.96 -0.98
C ASP A 91 -25.49 5.75 -0.34
N GLY A 92 -24.91 5.15 0.73
CA GLY A 92 -25.49 4.01 1.43
C GLY A 92 -25.23 2.64 0.78
N VAL A 93 -24.61 2.58 -0.40
CA VAL A 93 -24.34 1.34 -1.15
C VAL A 93 -22.86 0.95 -1.02
N GLU A 94 -22.58 -0.30 -0.65
CA GLU A 94 -21.19 -0.81 -0.65
C GLU A 94 -20.63 -0.81 -2.08
N VAL A 95 -19.55 -0.05 -2.29
CA VAL A 95 -18.86 0.07 -3.58
C VAL A 95 -17.57 -0.71 -3.62
N GLY A 96 -17.02 -1.06 -2.45
CA GLY A 96 -15.80 -1.85 -2.40
C GLY A 96 -15.25 -2.06 -1.01
N ARG A 97 -14.10 -2.73 -0.98
CA ARG A 97 -13.36 -3.06 0.26
C ARG A 97 -11.88 -2.84 0.06
N MET A 98 -11.21 -2.52 1.16
CA MET A 98 -9.77 -2.46 1.23
C MET A 98 -9.24 -3.27 2.42
N VAL A 99 -8.14 -3.99 2.20
CA VAL A 99 -7.38 -4.69 3.25
C VAL A 99 -6.00 -4.07 3.30
N LEU A 100 -5.57 -3.71 4.50
CA LEU A 100 -4.20 -3.26 4.78
C LEU A 100 -3.57 -4.27 5.74
N VAL A 101 -2.32 -4.62 5.48
CA VAL A 101 -1.51 -5.48 6.35
C VAL A 101 -0.26 -4.71 6.72
N SER A 102 0.02 -4.56 8.01
CA SER A 102 1.19 -3.85 8.53
C SER A 102 2.00 -4.71 9.49
N THR A 103 3.23 -4.29 9.73
CA THR A 103 4.10 -4.74 10.81
C THR A 103 4.80 -3.53 11.41
N PHE A 104 5.23 -3.65 12.67
CA PHE A 104 6.07 -2.62 13.26
C PHE A 104 7.51 -2.73 12.75
N VAL A 105 8.07 -1.57 12.43
CA VAL A 105 9.46 -1.44 11.99
C VAL A 105 10.12 -0.28 12.72
N GLY A 106 11.43 -0.37 12.88
CA GLY A 106 12.31 0.73 13.31
C GLY A 106 13.53 0.75 12.41
N ARG A 107 14.41 1.74 12.59
CA ARG A 107 15.70 1.79 11.91
C ARG A 107 16.81 1.27 12.83
N THR A 108 17.81 0.62 12.26
CA THR A 108 19.07 0.31 12.95
C THR A 108 20.07 1.47 12.85
N GLU A 109 19.93 2.29 11.81
CA GLU A 109 20.73 3.49 11.57
C GLU A 109 19.80 4.69 11.36
N PRO A 110 19.92 5.77 12.17
CA PRO A 110 19.09 6.96 12.05
C PRO A 110 19.14 7.56 10.64
N GLY A 111 17.96 7.86 10.07
CA GLY A 111 17.86 8.50 8.75
C GLY A 111 18.07 7.57 7.55
N VAL A 112 18.55 6.34 7.73
CA VAL A 112 18.83 5.39 6.64
C VAL A 112 17.63 4.48 6.40
N ASN A 113 16.94 4.63 5.27
CA ASN A 113 15.73 3.85 4.94
C ASN A 113 16.03 2.37 4.63
N ARG A 114 17.25 2.07 4.19
CA ARG A 114 17.72 0.69 3.95
C ARG A 114 17.94 -0.09 5.26
N SER A 115 18.11 0.61 6.39
CA SER A 115 18.30 0.02 7.72
C SER A 115 17.00 -0.37 8.42
N VAL A 116 15.85 -0.24 7.75
CA VAL A 116 14.53 -0.56 8.31
C VAL A 116 14.40 -2.06 8.56
N VAL A 117 14.16 -2.41 9.83
CA VAL A 117 13.99 -3.78 10.31
C VAL A 117 12.71 -3.94 11.13
N ARG A 118 12.23 -5.16 11.27
CA ARG A 118 11.10 -5.45 12.15
C ARG A 118 11.48 -5.24 13.61
N ARG A 119 10.56 -4.61 14.35
CA ARG A 119 10.67 -4.36 15.78
C ARG A 119 9.33 -4.68 16.46
N SER A 120 9.34 -4.89 17.76
CA SER A 120 8.13 -5.13 18.55
C SER A 120 7.76 -3.88 19.35
N PRO A 121 6.48 -3.50 19.41
CA PRO A 121 6.03 -2.39 20.25
C PRO A 121 6.11 -2.76 21.72
N ARG A 122 6.21 -1.75 22.60
CA ARG A 122 6.28 -1.89 24.05
C ARG A 122 5.07 -2.63 24.64
N ALA A 123 3.88 -2.31 24.14
CA ALA A 123 2.63 -2.95 24.53
C ALA A 123 1.65 -2.90 23.36
N LEU A 124 0.87 -3.95 23.20
CA LEU A 124 -0.21 -4.02 22.22
C LEU A 124 -1.30 -4.92 22.79
N ALA A 125 -2.50 -4.36 23.03
CA ALA A 125 -3.67 -5.17 23.26
C ALA A 125 -3.96 -5.96 21.99
N MET A 126 -4.04 -7.28 22.12
CA MET A 126 -4.19 -8.17 20.96
C MET A 126 -5.58 -8.03 20.34
N PRO A 127 -5.71 -7.47 19.12
CA PRO A 127 -6.98 -7.46 18.41
C PRO A 127 -7.49 -8.87 18.13
N PRO A 128 -8.78 -9.04 17.80
CA PRO A 128 -9.33 -10.33 17.42
C PRO A 128 -8.59 -10.91 16.23
N GLU A 129 -8.58 -12.24 16.12
CA GLU A 129 -7.95 -12.92 14.99
C GLU A 129 -8.67 -12.61 13.68
N ALA A 130 -7.90 -12.43 12.61
CA ALA A 130 -8.43 -12.08 11.31
C ALA A 130 -9.32 -13.21 10.73
N PRO A 131 -10.47 -12.87 10.11
CA PRO A 131 -11.26 -13.82 9.34
C PRO A 131 -10.43 -14.52 8.26
N LEU A 132 -10.83 -15.75 7.88
CA LEU A 132 -10.11 -16.59 6.93
C LEU A 132 -9.76 -15.87 5.61
N ALA A 133 -10.66 -15.04 5.10
CA ALA A 133 -10.42 -14.28 3.87
C ALA A 133 -9.22 -13.32 3.99
N ILE A 134 -9.05 -12.66 5.14
CA ILE A 134 -7.93 -11.75 5.42
C ILE A 134 -6.65 -12.57 5.64
N ARG A 135 -6.73 -13.68 6.38
CA ARG A 135 -5.58 -14.58 6.60
C ARG A 135 -5.02 -15.10 5.28
N ARG A 136 -5.87 -15.54 4.35
CA ARG A 136 -5.45 -15.97 3.00
C ARG A 136 -4.72 -14.86 2.22
N VAL A 137 -5.17 -13.61 2.33
CA VAL A 137 -4.44 -12.47 1.73
C VAL A 137 -3.05 -12.37 2.34
N ALA A 138 -2.93 -12.40 3.65
CA ALA A 138 -1.64 -12.27 4.33
C ALA A 138 -0.70 -13.47 4.08
N GLU A 139 -1.25 -14.69 3.97
CA GLU A 139 -0.50 -15.90 3.60
C GLU A 139 0.04 -15.81 2.18
N HIS A 140 -0.82 -15.47 1.22
CA HIS A 140 -0.41 -15.25 -0.17
C HIS A 140 0.72 -14.21 -0.28
N LEU A 141 0.58 -13.10 0.43
CA LEU A 141 1.61 -12.06 0.51
C LEU A 141 2.93 -12.59 1.08
N SER A 142 2.86 -13.48 2.07
CA SER A 142 4.05 -14.06 2.69
C SER A 142 4.77 -15.02 1.76
N VAL A 143 4.04 -15.80 0.98
CA VAL A 143 4.59 -16.69 -0.06
C VAL A 143 5.26 -15.86 -1.15
N VAL A 144 4.53 -14.92 -1.74
CA VAL A 144 5.04 -14.06 -2.81
C VAL A 144 6.27 -13.28 -2.36
N SER A 145 6.27 -12.71 -1.15
CA SER A 145 7.43 -11.95 -0.62
C SER A 145 8.68 -12.82 -0.46
N ARG A 146 8.53 -14.11 -0.15
CA ARG A 146 9.66 -15.06 -0.07
C ARG A 146 10.16 -15.43 -1.46
N ASP A 147 9.25 -15.74 -2.37
CA ASP A 147 9.60 -16.12 -3.74
C ASP A 147 10.35 -15.00 -4.46
N ILE A 148 9.95 -13.75 -4.28
CA ILE A 148 10.57 -12.59 -4.95
C ILE A 148 11.97 -12.32 -4.43
N ARG A 149 12.22 -12.47 -3.14
CA ARG A 149 13.58 -12.36 -2.58
C ARG A 149 14.53 -13.41 -3.16
N ASN A 150 13.98 -14.53 -3.61
CA ASN A 150 14.73 -15.63 -4.25
C ASN A 150 14.78 -15.53 -5.78
N GLN A 151 14.01 -14.61 -6.40
CA GLN A 151 13.86 -14.55 -7.86
C GLN A 151 14.39 -13.24 -8.44
N VAL A 152 15.60 -13.29 -8.96
CA VAL A 152 16.12 -12.40 -10.03
C VAL A 152 15.21 -12.47 -11.31
N PHE A 153 14.27 -13.40 -11.35
CA PHE A 153 13.48 -13.80 -12.51
C PHE A 153 12.40 -12.81 -12.95
N MET A 154 11.89 -11.94 -12.09
CA MET A 154 10.76 -11.08 -12.46
C MET A 154 11.14 -9.95 -13.41
N ARG A 155 12.39 -9.51 -13.40
CA ARG A 155 12.87 -8.41 -14.25
C ARG A 155 12.91 -8.83 -15.73
N ALA A 156 13.30 -10.06 -16.01
CA ALA A 156 13.38 -10.60 -17.38
C ALA A 156 11.99 -10.81 -18.02
N SER A 157 10.94 -10.94 -17.22
CA SER A 157 9.58 -11.17 -17.72
C SER A 157 8.75 -9.89 -17.93
N MET A 158 9.31 -8.71 -17.62
CA MET A 158 8.66 -7.40 -17.79
C MET A 158 9.48 -6.56 -18.78
N PRO A 159 9.08 -6.53 -20.07
CA PRO A 159 9.90 -5.94 -21.14
C PRO A 159 9.94 -4.40 -21.09
N GLU A 160 8.92 -3.76 -20.53
CA GLU A 160 8.82 -2.32 -20.51
C GLU A 160 9.38 -1.76 -19.19
N ARG A 161 10.15 -0.68 -19.29
CA ARG A 161 10.84 -0.07 -18.15
C ARG A 161 10.81 1.44 -18.23
N GLN A 162 10.49 2.07 -17.14
CA GLN A 162 10.54 3.52 -16.94
C GLN A 162 11.34 3.85 -15.68
N ARG A 163 12.06 4.96 -15.71
CA ARG A 163 12.77 5.46 -14.54
C ARG A 163 12.07 6.70 -13.99
N VAL A 164 11.78 6.69 -12.70
CA VAL A 164 11.08 7.79 -12.02
C VAL A 164 11.85 8.18 -10.77
N LEU A 165 12.04 9.49 -10.56
CA LEU A 165 12.63 10.04 -9.34
C LEU A 165 11.50 10.41 -8.37
N PRO A 166 11.40 9.76 -7.20
CA PRO A 166 10.44 10.16 -6.18
C PRO A 166 10.77 11.54 -5.62
N CYS A 167 9.76 12.41 -5.52
CA CYS A 167 9.92 13.76 -4.99
C CYS A 167 9.77 13.75 -3.45
N PRO A 168 10.77 14.22 -2.68
CA PRO A 168 10.70 14.22 -1.22
C PRO A 168 9.47 14.93 -0.66
N GLY A 169 9.06 16.04 -1.25
CA GLY A 169 7.93 16.85 -0.78
C GLY A 169 6.55 16.21 -1.00
N THR A 170 6.42 15.21 -1.88
CA THR A 170 5.11 14.61 -2.22
C THR A 170 5.06 13.11 -2.02
N ASP A 171 6.19 12.41 -2.17
CA ASP A 171 6.23 10.97 -2.21
C ASP A 171 6.71 10.32 -0.91
N PHE A 172 7.32 11.11 0.00
CA PHE A 172 7.80 10.64 1.30
C PHE A 172 6.86 11.09 2.43
N ASN A 173 6.83 10.32 3.50
CA ASN A 173 6.08 10.67 4.71
C ASN A 173 6.97 11.41 5.74
N ALA A 174 6.38 11.83 6.87
CA ALA A 174 7.11 12.53 7.93
C ALA A 174 8.23 11.70 8.58
N ALA A 175 8.21 10.37 8.44
CA ALA A 175 9.29 9.48 8.88
C ALA A 175 10.44 9.40 7.85
N GLY A 176 10.37 10.13 6.73
CA GLY A 176 11.35 10.08 5.64
C GLY A 176 11.30 8.78 4.82
N LEU A 177 10.27 7.98 4.97
CA LEU A 177 10.06 6.76 4.18
C LEU A 177 9.22 7.08 2.94
N LEU A 178 9.50 6.42 1.82
CA LEU A 178 8.62 6.47 0.66
C LEU A 178 7.21 6.05 1.12
N TYR A 179 6.25 6.97 0.95
CA TYR A 179 4.92 6.79 1.50
C TYR A 179 4.17 5.70 0.72
N PHE A 180 3.50 4.79 1.41
CA PHE A 180 2.91 3.61 0.78
C PHE A 180 1.92 3.90 -0.38
N PRO A 181 1.13 5.00 -0.43
CA PRO A 181 0.35 5.33 -1.61
C PRO A 181 1.22 5.75 -2.80
N SER A 182 2.40 6.33 -2.54
CA SER A 182 3.28 6.84 -3.60
C SER A 182 3.82 5.74 -4.50
N TYR A 183 3.96 4.50 -4.01
CA TYR A 183 4.33 3.37 -4.88
C TYR A 183 3.34 3.20 -6.04
N SER A 184 2.04 3.36 -5.79
CA SER A 184 1.03 3.31 -6.84
C SER A 184 1.06 4.54 -7.73
N ALA A 185 1.31 5.72 -7.17
CA ALA A 185 1.41 6.97 -7.95
C ALA A 185 2.62 6.93 -8.90
N LEU A 186 3.76 6.41 -8.44
CA LEU A 186 4.96 6.23 -9.26
C LEU A 186 4.71 5.23 -10.38
N ALA A 187 4.02 4.11 -10.08
CA ALA A 187 3.63 3.13 -11.09
C ALA A 187 2.70 3.74 -12.15
N ASP A 188 1.67 4.50 -11.73
CA ASP A 188 0.74 5.16 -12.65
C ASP A 188 1.45 6.22 -13.53
N ARG A 189 2.42 6.94 -12.96
CA ARG A 189 3.26 7.89 -13.70
C ARG A 189 4.12 7.18 -14.74
N ALA A 190 4.74 6.06 -14.38
CA ALA A 190 5.55 5.27 -15.30
C ALA A 190 4.72 4.69 -16.47
N LEU A 191 3.54 4.16 -16.18
CA LEU A 191 2.60 3.69 -17.19
C LEU A 191 2.19 4.82 -18.14
N PHE A 192 1.86 6.00 -17.62
CA PHE A 192 1.51 7.16 -18.43
C PHE A 192 2.68 7.62 -19.32
N GLN A 193 3.90 7.68 -18.78
CA GLN A 193 5.11 8.02 -19.54
C GLN A 193 5.42 7.04 -20.67
N ALA A 194 5.04 5.77 -20.49
CA ALA A 194 5.18 4.74 -21.53
C ALA A 194 4.04 4.76 -22.58
N GLY A 195 3.14 5.73 -22.52
CA GLY A 195 2.02 5.85 -23.49
C GLY A 195 0.79 5.02 -23.14
N GLU A 196 0.72 4.42 -21.94
CA GLU A 196 -0.48 3.73 -21.45
C GLU A 196 -1.55 4.75 -21.03
N THR A 197 -2.13 5.45 -22.01
CA THR A 197 -3.06 6.57 -21.78
C THR A 197 -4.50 6.13 -21.50
N HIS A 198 -4.87 4.91 -21.87
CA HIS A 198 -6.22 4.37 -21.71
C HIS A 198 -6.39 3.70 -20.33
N ILE A 199 -6.16 4.47 -19.28
CA ILE A 199 -6.36 4.00 -17.91
C ILE A 199 -7.85 4.17 -17.56
N GLY A 200 -8.57 3.04 -17.40
CA GLY A 200 -9.95 3.02 -16.90
C GLY A 200 -10.02 3.32 -15.40
N MET A 201 -11.22 3.21 -14.80
CA MET A 201 -11.38 3.25 -13.36
C MET A 201 -10.68 2.04 -12.72
N VAL A 202 -9.93 2.24 -11.65
CA VAL A 202 -9.33 1.14 -10.90
C VAL A 202 -10.44 0.27 -10.31
N SER A 203 -10.50 -0.99 -10.73
CA SER A 203 -11.42 -1.99 -10.14
C SER A 203 -10.74 -2.82 -9.05
N SER A 204 -9.44 -3.05 -9.18
CA SER A 204 -8.65 -3.63 -8.09
C SER A 204 -7.18 -3.26 -8.20
N ARG A 205 -6.52 -3.10 -7.04
CA ARG A 205 -5.06 -3.00 -6.97
C ARG A 205 -4.56 -3.75 -5.75
N HIS A 206 -3.58 -4.62 -5.98
CA HIS A 206 -2.87 -5.34 -4.95
C HIS A 206 -1.41 -4.88 -4.98
N VAL A 207 -0.88 -4.49 -3.83
CA VAL A 207 0.51 -4.06 -3.68
C VAL A 207 1.16 -4.84 -2.55
N ILE A 208 2.36 -5.34 -2.80
CA ILE A 208 3.26 -5.95 -1.81
C ILE A 208 4.45 -5.00 -1.69
N TYR A 209 4.72 -4.53 -0.49
CA TYR A 209 5.83 -3.65 -0.17
C TYR A 209 7.00 -4.47 0.35
N LEU A 210 8.16 -4.35 -0.27
CA LEU A 210 9.35 -5.18 -0.02
C LEU A 210 10.53 -4.39 0.51
N GLY A 211 10.62 -3.10 0.17
CA GLY A 211 11.71 -2.22 0.53
C GLY A 211 11.34 -0.76 0.43
N ASN A 212 12.28 0.10 0.74
CA ASN A 212 12.16 1.54 0.69
C ASN A 212 13.38 2.15 -0.05
N VAL A 213 13.30 3.42 -0.43
CA VAL A 213 14.36 4.17 -1.11
C VAL A 213 14.80 5.35 -0.27
N GLU A 214 16.01 5.84 -0.52
CA GLU A 214 16.47 7.10 0.04
C GLU A 214 15.95 8.30 -0.79
N PRO A 215 15.73 9.48 -0.17
CA PRO A 215 15.49 10.71 -0.91
C PRO A 215 16.61 10.98 -1.93
N GLY A 216 16.24 11.23 -3.19
CA GLY A 216 17.19 11.42 -4.29
C GLY A 216 17.59 10.13 -5.04
N GLU A 217 17.16 8.96 -4.56
CA GLU A 217 17.37 7.69 -5.26
C GLU A 217 16.31 7.47 -6.35
N TRP A 218 16.75 7.11 -7.55
CA TRP A 218 15.88 6.74 -8.65
C TRP A 218 15.22 5.38 -8.42
N THR A 219 13.99 5.26 -8.91
CA THR A 219 13.27 3.99 -8.98
C THR A 219 13.12 3.55 -10.41
N ASP A 220 13.44 2.28 -10.68
CA ASP A 220 13.18 1.62 -11.94
C ASP A 220 11.85 0.87 -11.84
N ILE A 221 10.94 1.16 -12.76
CA ILE A 221 9.60 0.59 -12.79
C ILE A 221 9.44 -0.22 -14.05
N SER A 222 9.29 -1.52 -13.88
CA SER A 222 9.04 -2.47 -14.96
C SER A 222 7.60 -2.91 -14.94
N PHE A 223 7.01 -3.12 -16.10
CA PHE A 223 5.62 -3.55 -16.19
C PHE A 223 5.36 -4.46 -17.40
N ARG A 224 4.26 -5.19 -17.27
CA ARG A 224 3.73 -6.06 -18.31
C ARG A 224 2.24 -5.84 -18.44
N ARG A 225 1.77 -5.61 -19.66
CA ARG A 225 0.36 -5.46 -19.96
C ARG A 225 -0.39 -6.78 -19.78
N LEU A 226 -1.56 -6.71 -19.18
CA LEU A 226 -2.53 -7.79 -19.07
C LEU A 226 -3.80 -7.39 -19.84
N LYS A 227 -4.70 -8.37 -20.08
CA LYS A 227 -5.98 -8.10 -20.78
C LYS A 227 -6.77 -6.94 -20.18
N TRP A 228 -6.74 -6.80 -18.83
CA TRP A 228 -7.54 -5.79 -18.10
C TRP A 228 -6.71 -5.00 -17.08
N GLY A 229 -5.45 -4.74 -17.36
CA GLY A 229 -4.58 -4.02 -16.44
C GLY A 229 -3.11 -4.30 -16.63
N HIS A 230 -2.34 -4.23 -15.53
CA HIS A 230 -0.89 -4.39 -15.56
C HIS A 230 -0.39 -5.15 -14.34
N ASP A 231 0.67 -5.93 -14.52
CA ASP A 231 1.61 -6.30 -13.48
C ASP A 231 2.75 -5.28 -13.50
N VAL A 232 3.12 -4.78 -12.33
CA VAL A 232 4.15 -3.73 -12.18
C VAL A 232 5.10 -4.15 -11.06
N ALA A 233 6.40 -3.95 -11.28
CA ALA A 233 7.43 -4.13 -10.28
C ALA A 233 8.28 -2.87 -10.16
N LEU A 234 8.53 -2.43 -8.92
CA LEU A 234 9.39 -1.30 -8.60
C LEU A 234 10.71 -1.81 -8.02
N PHE A 235 11.82 -1.24 -8.49
CA PHE A 235 13.17 -1.56 -8.05
C PHE A 235 13.91 -0.29 -7.65
N GLY A 236 14.82 -0.39 -6.69
CA GLY A 236 15.83 0.64 -6.41
C GLY A 236 16.96 0.64 -7.46
N ALA A 237 17.84 1.62 -7.39
CA ALA A 237 18.98 1.75 -8.29
C ALA A 237 19.94 0.55 -8.23
N ASP A 238 19.99 -0.16 -7.11
CA ASP A 238 20.76 -1.39 -6.86
C ASP A 238 20.00 -2.68 -7.24
N GLU A 239 18.96 -2.56 -8.05
CA GLU A 239 18.09 -3.67 -8.48
C GLU A 239 17.29 -4.35 -7.35
N ARG A 240 17.37 -3.82 -6.14
CA ARG A 240 16.60 -4.31 -5.00
C ARG A 240 15.11 -4.12 -5.24
N PRO A 241 14.29 -5.18 -5.06
CA PRO A 241 12.84 -5.06 -5.21
C PRO A 241 12.25 -4.19 -4.10
N LEU A 242 11.47 -3.19 -4.49
CA LEU A 242 10.79 -2.26 -3.58
C LEU A 242 9.31 -2.60 -3.43
N ALA A 243 8.65 -2.97 -4.53
CA ALA A 243 7.26 -3.37 -4.50
C ALA A 243 6.88 -4.20 -5.72
N LEU A 244 5.86 -5.03 -5.53
CA LEU A 244 5.12 -5.65 -6.62
C LEU A 244 3.67 -5.21 -6.58
N MET A 245 3.09 -5.06 -7.76
CA MET A 245 1.74 -4.58 -7.89
C MET A 245 1.02 -5.29 -9.05
N ARG A 246 -0.25 -5.60 -8.83
CA ARG A 246 -1.19 -5.93 -9.90
C ARG A 246 -2.32 -4.94 -9.84
N VAL A 247 -2.56 -4.22 -10.94
CA VAL A 247 -3.70 -3.31 -11.11
C VAL A 247 -4.62 -3.83 -12.20
N ARG A 248 -5.93 -3.73 -11.98
CA ARG A 248 -6.97 -4.00 -12.96
C ARG A 248 -7.86 -2.77 -13.10
N PHE A 249 -8.26 -2.52 -14.33
CA PHE A 249 -9.15 -1.42 -14.67
C PHE A 249 -10.50 -1.93 -15.16
N ARG A 250 -11.51 -1.12 -14.95
CA ARG A 250 -12.82 -1.22 -15.59
C ARG A 250 -12.92 -0.07 -16.58
N TYR A 251 -13.25 -0.41 -17.78
CA TYR A 251 -13.51 0.57 -18.85
C TYR A 251 -15.00 0.78 -18.95
N ASP A 252 -15.41 2.02 -19.14
CA ASP A 252 -16.80 2.34 -19.51
C ASP A 252 -17.09 1.67 -20.86
N ARG A 253 -18.21 0.97 -20.93
CA ARG A 253 -18.71 0.37 -22.17
C ARG A 253 -19.34 1.41 -23.06
#